data_aab42046fcd67041879bed3be4b6384e
#
_entry.id   aab42046fcd67041879bed3be4b6384e
#
_cell.length_a   1.000
_cell.length_b   1.000
_cell.length_c   1.000
_cell.angle_alpha   90.00
_cell.angle_beta   90.00
_cell.angle_gamma   90.00
#
_symmetry.space_group_name_H-M   'P 1'
#
loop_
_entity.id
_entity.type
_entity.pdbx_description
1 polymer ?
#
loop_
_entity_poly.entity_id
_entity_poly.type
_entity_poly.pdbx_seq_one_letter_code
_entity_poly.pdbx_strand_id
1 'polypeptide(L)'
;MAQVYPFPAYRYNASKVAYDRVLTQPYDKISPAMQDKYYAADPHNLIAIEKGRVFPGDTPAGVEGEKNVYTRAAAALESWIREQVVVPDSRPCFYSYTQEYTVPGTQQRLTRRGFIGAGKLEEYSAGVVFRHEHTLSGPKADRLELLRHTQTHTGQLFLLYSDPARVIDKILAQAESESAPATELTDEYNVIHRLWVVWQPERIDAIHKAMADQKLVIADGHHRYETALNYRNERRKENAGEQALPDRAEASDATAASPSLAATVAGATAATEHIEGASASVATATAASLATGATPATSTNSAGSIESAPYETAMMTFVNTRSEGLTILPTHRVVANIPDFSWATVRRYLEPWFAAEVFTFSNDVEKSAMRDKFLKRLVEARDSRAIGVYPAPEAGKSGAYYVLTLRPGANLAQLLPNVSPLQRELDVVLLHDGILEPALGVTLAAATAEKNLTYEREASAALDAVDRRAAQVAFLLNACSVDQTWNIATSGEVMPQKSTDFFPKLMSGITMYRV
;
A
#
# COMPACT_ATOMS: atom_id res chain seq x y z
N MET A 1 -8.87 -20.47 0.58
CA MET A 1 -9.87 -19.90 -0.36
C MET A 1 -10.06 -18.44 -0.05
N ALA A 2 -10.00 -17.57 -1.06
CA ALA A 2 -10.22 -16.15 -0.86
C ALA A 2 -11.68 -15.87 -0.48
N GLN A 3 -11.88 -15.13 0.61
CA GLN A 3 -13.19 -14.70 1.07
C GLN A 3 -13.28 -13.18 0.91
N VAL A 4 -14.25 -12.73 0.12
CA VAL A 4 -14.44 -11.32 -0.20
C VAL A 4 -15.90 -10.96 0.00
N TYR A 5 -16.18 -9.91 0.75
CA TYR A 5 -17.51 -9.53 1.17
C TYR A 5 -17.87 -8.13 0.68
N PRO A 6 -19.14 -7.88 0.36
CA PRO A 6 -19.67 -6.53 0.20
C PRO A 6 -19.66 -5.81 1.55
N PHE A 7 -19.50 -4.50 1.54
CA PHE A 7 -19.55 -3.67 2.74
C PHE A 7 -20.21 -2.32 2.47
N PRO A 8 -20.82 -1.66 3.47
CA PRO A 8 -21.33 -0.30 3.32
C PRO A 8 -20.16 0.68 3.48
N ALA A 9 -19.61 1.17 2.35
CA ALA A 9 -18.52 2.13 2.40
C ALA A 9 -18.97 3.48 2.95
N TYR A 10 -18.11 4.13 3.72
CA TYR A 10 -18.19 5.55 3.96
C TYR A 10 -17.60 6.28 2.75
N ARG A 11 -18.32 7.24 2.20
CA ARG A 11 -17.92 8.04 1.05
C ARG A 11 -18.18 9.53 1.27
N TYR A 12 -17.41 10.37 0.62
CA TYR A 12 -17.69 11.80 0.62
C TYR A 12 -19.03 12.11 -0.05
N ASN A 13 -19.74 13.05 0.54
CA ASN A 13 -21.04 13.52 0.06
C ASN A 13 -20.83 14.61 -1.01
N ALA A 14 -21.12 14.28 -2.27
CA ALA A 14 -20.97 15.18 -3.42
C ALA A 14 -21.78 16.48 -3.31
N SER A 15 -22.83 16.51 -2.47
CA SER A 15 -23.59 17.74 -2.22
C SER A 15 -22.86 18.74 -1.32
N LYS A 16 -21.80 18.32 -0.64
CA LYS A 16 -21.05 19.13 0.33
C LYS A 16 -19.63 19.44 -0.11
N VAL A 17 -18.99 18.55 -0.86
CA VAL A 17 -17.58 18.66 -1.26
C VAL A 17 -17.36 18.21 -2.70
N ALA A 18 -16.35 18.75 -3.35
CA ALA A 18 -15.89 18.31 -4.65
C ALA A 18 -14.80 17.22 -4.48
N TYR A 19 -14.94 16.09 -5.16
CA TYR A 19 -14.07 14.92 -5.00
C TYR A 19 -12.60 15.22 -5.29
N ASP A 20 -12.30 16.00 -6.33
CA ASP A 20 -10.95 16.42 -6.72
C ASP A 20 -10.25 17.31 -5.68
N ARG A 21 -11.01 17.85 -4.73
CA ARG A 21 -10.48 18.69 -3.67
C ARG A 21 -10.29 17.98 -2.33
N VAL A 22 -10.91 16.81 -2.14
CA VAL A 22 -10.91 16.11 -0.85
C VAL A 22 -10.21 14.74 -0.86
N LEU A 23 -10.05 14.12 -2.03
CA LEU A 23 -9.34 12.85 -2.16
C LEU A 23 -7.83 13.05 -2.31
N THR A 24 -7.04 12.04 -1.96
CA THR A 24 -5.57 12.13 -2.00
C THR A 24 -4.94 10.91 -2.66
N GLN A 25 -3.71 11.07 -3.09
CA GLN A 25 -2.83 9.93 -3.35
C GLN A 25 -2.58 9.13 -2.06
N PRO A 26 -2.15 7.88 -2.14
CA PRO A 26 -1.75 7.12 -0.96
C PRO A 26 -0.57 7.79 -0.23
N TYR A 27 -0.54 7.65 1.09
CA TYR A 27 0.36 8.36 2.01
C TYR A 27 1.84 8.34 1.61
N ASP A 28 2.31 7.23 1.04
CA ASP A 28 3.70 7.03 0.62
C ASP A 28 4.08 7.79 -0.67
N LYS A 29 3.07 8.32 -1.38
CA LYS A 29 3.26 9.14 -2.59
C LYS A 29 3.13 10.64 -2.32
N ILE A 30 2.66 11.02 -1.15
CA ILE A 30 2.45 12.43 -0.80
C ILE A 30 3.78 13.06 -0.37
N SER A 31 4.31 13.96 -1.22
CA SER A 31 5.46 14.79 -0.87
C SER A 31 5.03 15.95 0.07
N PRO A 32 5.98 16.64 0.73
CA PRO A 32 5.65 17.83 1.53
C PRO A 32 4.89 18.90 0.74
N ALA A 33 5.29 19.16 -0.50
CA ALA A 33 4.60 20.13 -1.36
C ALA A 33 3.17 19.69 -1.73
N MET A 34 2.95 18.39 -1.95
CA MET A 34 1.60 17.84 -2.16
C MET A 34 0.76 17.94 -0.89
N GLN A 35 1.34 17.67 0.28
CA GLN A 35 0.65 17.82 1.56
C GLN A 35 0.13 19.25 1.73
N ASP A 36 0.96 20.26 1.48
CA ASP A 36 0.56 21.67 1.56
C ASP A 36 -0.55 22.01 0.56
N LYS A 37 -0.46 21.51 -0.67
CA LYS A 37 -1.49 21.68 -1.69
C LYS A 37 -2.83 21.08 -1.26
N TYR A 38 -2.84 19.88 -0.70
CA TYR A 38 -4.06 19.21 -0.23
C TYR A 38 -4.70 19.96 0.95
N TYR A 39 -3.90 20.42 1.93
CA TYR A 39 -4.42 21.25 3.02
C TYR A 39 -5.02 22.57 2.55
N ALA A 40 -4.48 23.15 1.48
CA ALA A 40 -5.00 24.40 0.91
C ALA A 40 -6.25 24.17 0.03
N ALA A 41 -6.49 22.93 -0.44
CA ALA A 41 -7.58 22.65 -1.36
C ALA A 41 -8.96 22.70 -0.67
N ASP A 42 -9.11 22.03 0.48
CA ASP A 42 -10.38 21.95 1.21
C ASP A 42 -10.12 21.59 2.68
N PRO A 43 -10.87 22.16 3.66
CA PRO A 43 -10.74 21.82 5.08
C PRO A 43 -11.10 20.33 5.37
N HIS A 44 -11.87 19.68 4.50
CA HIS A 44 -12.24 18.26 4.61
C HIS A 44 -11.37 17.37 3.74
N ASN A 45 -10.22 17.86 3.26
CA ASN A 45 -9.32 17.03 2.47
C ASN A 45 -8.76 15.89 3.34
N LEU A 46 -8.78 14.67 2.78
CA LEU A 46 -8.34 13.44 3.44
C LEU A 46 -6.91 13.51 3.99
N ILE A 47 -6.12 14.46 3.54
CA ILE A 47 -4.75 14.68 4.02
C ILE A 47 -4.67 14.83 5.54
N ALA A 48 -5.72 15.41 6.17
CA ALA A 48 -5.80 15.57 7.62
C ALA A 48 -5.81 14.21 8.36
N ILE A 49 -6.25 13.15 7.68
CA ILE A 49 -6.30 11.79 8.19
C ILE A 49 -5.13 10.97 7.61
N GLU A 50 -5.00 10.91 6.28
CA GLU A 50 -4.08 10.01 5.58
C GLU A 50 -2.60 10.33 5.87
N LYS A 51 -2.26 11.63 5.97
CA LYS A 51 -0.92 12.11 6.30
C LYS A 51 -1.00 13.49 6.96
N GLY A 52 -1.52 13.53 8.19
CA GLY A 52 -1.67 14.75 8.95
C GLY A 52 -0.35 15.44 9.27
N ARG A 53 -0.39 16.74 9.58
CA ARG A 53 0.79 17.49 10.02
C ARG A 53 1.14 17.13 11.46
N VAL A 54 2.43 16.96 11.72
CA VAL A 54 2.98 16.84 13.07
C VAL A 54 3.34 18.25 13.58
N PHE A 55 3.00 18.57 14.82
CA PHE A 55 3.27 19.86 15.42
C PHE A 55 4.25 19.78 16.58
N PRO A 56 5.03 20.84 16.84
CA PRO A 56 5.80 20.95 18.08
C PRO A 56 4.86 20.83 19.28
N GLY A 57 5.13 19.89 20.18
CA GLY A 57 4.27 19.60 21.35
C GLY A 57 3.29 18.45 21.14
N ASP A 58 3.30 17.78 20.00
CA ASP A 58 2.60 16.49 19.85
C ASP A 58 3.20 15.47 20.82
N THR A 59 2.32 14.77 21.54
CA THR A 59 2.73 13.71 22.47
C THR A 59 2.87 12.37 21.75
N PRO A 60 3.70 11.44 22.24
CA PRO A 60 3.73 10.07 21.73
C PRO A 60 2.34 9.42 21.76
N ALA A 61 2.10 8.48 20.85
CA ALA A 61 0.90 7.66 20.88
C ALA A 61 0.93 6.70 22.10
N GLY A 62 -0.25 6.38 22.65
CA GLY A 62 -0.40 5.42 23.75
C GLY A 62 -0.15 5.99 25.15
N VAL A 63 0.02 7.32 25.31
CA VAL A 63 0.10 7.98 26.61
C VAL A 63 -1.26 8.55 27.03
N GLU A 64 -1.54 8.58 28.34
CA GLU A 64 -2.78 9.14 28.86
C GLU A 64 -2.94 10.64 28.45
N GLY A 65 -4.10 10.99 27.92
CA GLY A 65 -4.39 12.35 27.46
C GLY A 65 -3.60 12.78 26.21
N GLU A 66 -3.17 11.83 25.39
CA GLU A 66 -2.39 12.09 24.17
C GLU A 66 -3.03 13.12 23.24
N LYS A 67 -2.17 13.96 22.66
CA LYS A 67 -2.53 14.94 21.63
C LYS A 67 -1.51 14.86 20.51
N ASN A 68 -1.88 14.25 19.40
CA ASN A 68 -0.98 13.99 18.29
C ASN A 68 -1.72 13.96 16.95
N VAL A 69 -1.01 13.62 15.90
CA VAL A 69 -1.55 13.51 14.55
C VAL A 69 -2.72 12.50 14.46
N TYR A 70 -2.67 11.41 15.22
CA TYR A 70 -3.67 10.33 15.17
C TYR A 70 -4.97 10.72 15.88
N THR A 71 -4.87 11.36 17.05
CA THR A 71 -6.06 11.88 17.76
C THR A 71 -6.76 12.96 16.95
N ARG A 72 -6.00 13.80 16.23
CA ARG A 72 -6.59 14.81 15.32
C ARG A 72 -7.25 14.15 14.10
N ALA A 73 -6.66 13.10 13.53
CA ALA A 73 -7.23 12.34 12.43
C ALA A 73 -8.56 11.70 12.81
N ALA A 74 -8.64 11.06 13.99
CA ALA A 74 -9.87 10.47 14.52
C ALA A 74 -10.95 11.54 14.75
N ALA A 75 -10.60 12.65 15.38
CA ALA A 75 -11.53 13.76 15.64
C ALA A 75 -12.06 14.37 14.34
N ALA A 76 -11.22 14.52 13.32
CA ALA A 76 -11.62 15.02 12.00
C ALA A 76 -12.63 14.06 11.35
N LEU A 77 -12.33 12.75 11.31
CA LEU A 77 -13.22 11.76 10.72
C LEU A 77 -14.59 11.73 11.40
N GLU A 78 -14.64 11.70 12.73
CA GLU A 78 -15.88 11.71 13.49
C GLU A 78 -16.67 13.02 13.27
N SER A 79 -16.00 14.17 13.13
CA SER A 79 -16.65 15.44 12.78
C SER A 79 -17.26 15.38 11.38
N TRP A 80 -16.53 14.90 10.39
CA TRP A 80 -17.02 14.79 9.02
C TRP A 80 -18.21 13.84 8.88
N ILE A 81 -18.23 12.74 9.66
CA ILE A 81 -19.39 11.83 9.71
C ILE A 81 -20.59 12.54 10.36
N ARG A 82 -20.41 13.20 11.52
CA ARG A 82 -21.48 13.94 12.22
C ARG A 82 -22.05 15.07 11.36
N GLU A 83 -21.20 15.75 10.60
CA GLU A 83 -21.55 16.83 9.70
C GLU A 83 -22.09 16.33 8.34
N GLN A 84 -22.15 15.01 8.14
CA GLN A 84 -22.57 14.37 6.89
C GLN A 84 -21.73 14.79 5.66
N VAL A 85 -20.49 15.19 5.87
CA VAL A 85 -19.48 15.39 4.82
C VAL A 85 -19.03 14.02 4.30
N VAL A 86 -18.92 13.05 5.21
CA VAL A 86 -18.70 11.65 4.93
C VAL A 86 -19.94 10.88 5.39
N VAL A 87 -20.50 10.04 4.52
CA VAL A 87 -21.74 9.30 4.78
C VAL A 87 -21.58 7.83 4.43
N PRO A 88 -22.18 6.92 5.22
CA PRO A 88 -22.20 5.50 4.85
C PRO A 88 -23.21 5.22 3.73
N ASP A 89 -22.90 4.26 2.88
CA ASP A 89 -23.89 3.68 1.97
C ASP A 89 -24.96 2.92 2.77
N SER A 90 -26.19 2.91 2.28
CA SER A 90 -27.35 2.37 3.00
C SER A 90 -27.37 0.85 3.12
N ARG A 91 -26.52 0.15 2.40
CA ARG A 91 -26.44 -1.32 2.35
C ARG A 91 -25.05 -1.80 1.96
N PRO A 92 -24.68 -3.05 2.26
CA PRO A 92 -23.44 -3.65 1.78
C PRO A 92 -23.41 -3.74 0.24
N CYS A 93 -22.27 -3.34 -0.35
CA CYS A 93 -22.06 -3.30 -1.80
C CYS A 93 -20.63 -3.74 -2.13
N PHE A 94 -20.41 -4.23 -3.35
CA PHE A 94 -19.12 -4.11 -4.02
C PHE A 94 -19.10 -2.80 -4.82
N TYR A 95 -17.91 -2.34 -5.16
CA TYR A 95 -17.75 -1.11 -5.93
C TYR A 95 -16.91 -1.41 -7.16
N SER A 96 -17.48 -1.28 -8.37
CA SER A 96 -16.65 -1.29 -9.58
C SER A 96 -15.81 -0.03 -9.61
N TYR A 97 -14.51 -0.18 -9.83
CA TYR A 97 -13.58 0.92 -9.83
C TYR A 97 -12.72 0.88 -11.10
N THR A 98 -12.80 1.94 -11.89
CA THR A 98 -11.98 2.08 -13.09
C THR A 98 -11.04 3.27 -13.00
N GLN A 99 -9.88 3.12 -13.63
CA GLN A 99 -8.87 4.15 -13.77
C GLN A 99 -8.48 4.22 -15.25
N GLU A 100 -8.82 5.34 -15.88
CA GLU A 100 -8.45 5.62 -17.27
C GLU A 100 -7.26 6.57 -17.30
N TYR A 101 -6.19 6.20 -18.01
CA TYR A 101 -4.92 6.91 -17.96
C TYR A 101 -4.11 6.71 -19.23
N THR A 102 -3.14 7.61 -19.46
CA THR A 102 -2.11 7.44 -20.48
C THR A 102 -0.86 6.82 -19.83
N VAL A 103 -0.32 5.78 -20.45
CA VAL A 103 0.91 5.13 -19.94
C VAL A 103 2.05 6.15 -20.03
N PRO A 104 2.75 6.45 -18.92
CA PRO A 104 3.84 7.41 -18.88
C PRO A 104 4.89 7.18 -19.98
N GLY A 105 5.31 8.25 -20.63
CA GLY A 105 6.28 8.18 -21.73
C GLY A 105 5.72 7.66 -23.06
N THR A 106 4.42 7.42 -23.17
CA THR A 106 3.75 6.93 -24.39
C THR A 106 2.48 7.72 -24.69
N GLN A 107 1.84 7.42 -25.85
CA GLN A 107 0.50 7.93 -26.18
C GLN A 107 -0.59 6.88 -25.95
N GLN A 108 -0.24 5.73 -25.36
CA GLN A 108 -1.17 4.64 -25.16
C GLN A 108 -2.12 4.95 -23.99
N ARG A 109 -3.41 5.00 -24.29
CA ARG A 109 -4.47 5.19 -23.29
C ARG A 109 -5.04 3.83 -22.91
N LEU A 110 -5.10 3.55 -21.61
CA LEU A 110 -5.57 2.30 -21.05
C LEU A 110 -6.64 2.56 -19.97
N THR A 111 -7.46 1.54 -19.72
CA THR A 111 -8.41 1.55 -18.60
C THR A 111 -8.19 0.30 -17.74
N ARG A 112 -7.75 0.51 -16.51
CA ARG A 112 -7.70 -0.56 -15.50
C ARG A 112 -9.06 -0.66 -14.82
N ARG A 113 -9.63 -1.87 -14.79
CA ARG A 113 -10.87 -2.19 -14.09
C ARG A 113 -10.57 -3.13 -12.94
N GLY A 114 -11.22 -2.92 -11.82
CA GLY A 114 -11.25 -3.81 -10.67
C GLY A 114 -12.50 -3.56 -9.84
N PHE A 115 -12.58 -4.18 -8.70
CA PHE A 115 -13.65 -3.92 -7.75
C PHE A 115 -13.11 -3.79 -6.34
N ILE A 116 -13.82 -3.03 -5.49
CA ILE A 116 -13.49 -2.84 -4.08
C ILE A 116 -14.45 -3.70 -3.25
N GLY A 117 -13.90 -4.43 -2.28
CA GLY A 117 -14.61 -5.26 -1.33
C GLY A 117 -13.85 -5.38 -0.01
N ALA A 118 -14.50 -5.92 1.01
CA ALA A 118 -13.86 -6.32 2.26
C ALA A 118 -13.27 -7.72 2.10
N GLY A 119 -11.95 -7.83 1.99
CA GLY A 119 -11.25 -9.11 1.89
C GLY A 119 -10.83 -9.62 3.25
N LYS A 120 -11.07 -10.92 3.51
CA LYS A 120 -10.62 -11.56 4.75
C LYS A 120 -9.12 -11.52 4.87
N LEU A 121 -8.65 -11.15 6.06
CA LEU A 121 -7.23 -11.13 6.40
C LEU A 121 -6.75 -12.56 6.71
N GLU A 122 -5.84 -13.05 5.89
CA GLU A 122 -5.25 -14.38 6.03
C GLU A 122 -3.75 -14.27 6.30
N GLU A 123 -3.22 -15.12 7.19
CA GLU A 123 -1.77 -15.25 7.34
C GLU A 123 -1.15 -15.77 6.03
N TYR A 124 0.05 -15.34 5.70
CA TYR A 124 0.74 -15.80 4.48
C TYR A 124 0.89 -17.33 4.43
N SER A 125 1.04 -17.96 5.59
CA SER A 125 1.11 -19.44 5.71
C SER A 125 -0.15 -20.17 5.29
N ALA A 126 -1.31 -19.46 5.23
CA ALA A 126 -2.55 -20.05 4.75
C ALA A 126 -2.58 -20.30 3.23
N GLY A 127 -1.62 -19.75 2.47
CA GLY A 127 -1.50 -19.97 1.03
C GLY A 127 -2.65 -19.38 0.21
N VAL A 128 -3.31 -18.35 0.73
CA VAL A 128 -4.39 -17.62 0.05
C VAL A 128 -3.91 -16.27 -0.46
N VAL A 129 -3.27 -15.48 0.42
CA VAL A 129 -2.69 -14.18 0.11
C VAL A 129 -1.18 -14.29 0.06
N PHE A 130 -0.59 -13.78 -1.01
CA PHE A 130 0.84 -13.86 -1.29
C PHE A 130 1.43 -12.46 -1.40
N ARG A 131 2.62 -12.31 -0.85
CA ARG A 131 3.46 -11.11 -1.04
C ARG A 131 4.50 -11.36 -2.13
N HIS A 132 4.89 -10.35 -2.83
CA HIS A 132 5.99 -10.43 -3.80
C HIS A 132 7.20 -9.56 -3.42
N GLU A 133 7.13 -8.82 -2.30
CA GLU A 133 8.17 -7.91 -1.84
C GLU A 133 8.30 -7.97 -0.33
N HIS A 134 9.52 -7.70 0.19
CA HIS A 134 9.77 -7.55 1.63
C HIS A 134 9.29 -6.21 2.15
N THR A 135 8.82 -6.19 3.41
CA THR A 135 8.33 -4.97 4.09
C THR A 135 9.35 -4.43 5.09
N LEU A 136 9.35 -3.11 5.27
CA LEU A 136 10.14 -2.40 6.29
C LEU A 136 9.31 -2.16 7.56
N SER A 137 9.97 -2.06 8.73
CA SER A 137 9.30 -1.93 10.03
C SER A 137 8.70 -0.53 10.30
N GLY A 138 9.38 0.55 9.90
CA GLY A 138 9.01 1.92 10.25
C GLY A 138 7.60 2.35 9.79
N PRO A 139 7.24 2.23 8.51
CA PRO A 139 5.92 2.64 8.01
C PRO A 139 4.74 1.86 8.63
N LYS A 140 4.98 0.65 9.15
CA LYS A 140 3.94 -0.16 9.79
C LYS A 140 3.45 0.42 11.12
N ALA A 141 4.36 0.95 11.95
CA ALA A 141 4.01 1.52 13.25
C ALA A 141 3.09 2.74 13.08
N ASP A 142 3.43 3.65 12.18
CA ASP A 142 2.63 4.83 11.87
C ASP A 142 1.21 4.47 11.39
N ARG A 143 1.09 3.54 10.45
CA ARG A 143 -0.22 3.10 9.94
C ARG A 143 -1.05 2.34 10.98
N LEU A 144 -0.40 1.61 11.90
CA LEU A 144 -1.08 0.90 12.97
C LEU A 144 -1.68 1.88 13.98
N GLU A 145 -0.93 2.92 14.37
CA GLU A 145 -1.47 3.97 15.24
C GLU A 145 -2.65 4.71 14.60
N LEU A 146 -2.55 5.03 13.31
CA LEU A 146 -3.67 5.64 12.60
C LEU A 146 -4.92 4.74 12.63
N LEU A 147 -4.75 3.45 12.37
CA LEU A 147 -5.86 2.47 12.35
C LEU A 147 -6.45 2.27 13.76
N ARG A 148 -5.62 2.22 14.82
CA ARG A 148 -6.09 2.15 16.22
C ARG A 148 -6.99 3.30 16.59
N HIS A 149 -6.63 4.53 16.19
CA HIS A 149 -7.37 5.73 16.53
C HIS A 149 -8.61 5.96 15.66
N THR A 150 -8.50 5.71 14.37
CA THR A 150 -9.61 5.98 13.42
C THR A 150 -10.55 4.80 13.25
N GLN A 151 -10.11 3.59 13.57
CA GLN A 151 -10.81 2.32 13.29
C GLN A 151 -11.33 2.26 11.84
N THR A 152 -10.56 2.83 10.90
CA THR A 152 -11.03 3.01 9.52
C THR A 152 -9.89 2.84 8.53
N HIS A 153 -10.11 1.97 7.54
CA HIS A 153 -9.28 1.91 6.35
C HIS A 153 -9.64 3.06 5.41
N THR A 154 -8.75 4.03 5.24
CA THR A 154 -8.90 5.17 4.34
C THR A 154 -8.26 4.92 2.98
N GLY A 155 -7.25 4.05 2.93
CA GLY A 155 -6.55 3.63 1.73
C GLY A 155 -6.76 2.14 1.44
N GLN A 156 -6.91 1.83 0.17
CA GLN A 156 -7.19 0.47 -0.31
C GLN A 156 -5.89 -0.35 -0.40
N LEU A 157 -5.99 -1.64 -0.12
CA LEU A 157 -4.99 -2.62 -0.52
C LEU A 157 -5.21 -2.95 -2.01
N PHE A 158 -4.15 -3.13 -2.77
CA PHE A 158 -4.24 -3.51 -4.17
C PHE A 158 -3.84 -4.99 -4.31
N LEU A 159 -4.79 -5.84 -4.69
CA LEU A 159 -4.59 -7.26 -4.87
C LEU A 159 -4.89 -7.69 -6.31
N LEU A 160 -4.11 -8.65 -6.77
CA LEU A 160 -4.33 -9.33 -8.04
C LEU A 160 -4.99 -10.68 -7.80
N TYR A 161 -5.88 -11.07 -8.71
CA TYR A 161 -6.43 -12.42 -8.84
C TYR A 161 -6.36 -12.87 -10.30
N SER A 162 -6.46 -14.17 -10.57
CA SER A 162 -6.35 -14.70 -11.93
C SER A 162 -7.66 -15.31 -12.38
N ASP A 163 -8.41 -14.59 -13.23
CA ASP A 163 -9.63 -15.06 -13.87
C ASP A 163 -9.49 -14.96 -15.40
N PRO A 164 -8.95 -15.99 -16.07
CA PRO A 164 -8.84 -15.99 -17.52
C PRO A 164 -10.17 -15.92 -18.27
N ALA A 165 -11.26 -16.37 -17.66
CA ALA A 165 -12.61 -16.31 -18.24
C ALA A 165 -13.25 -14.93 -18.14
N ARG A 166 -12.64 -14.02 -17.36
CA ARG A 166 -13.11 -12.64 -17.11
C ARG A 166 -14.56 -12.59 -16.64
N VAL A 167 -14.95 -13.50 -15.76
CA VAL A 167 -16.33 -13.59 -15.22
C VAL A 167 -16.68 -12.32 -14.47
N ILE A 168 -15.80 -11.91 -13.54
CA ILE A 168 -16.00 -10.71 -12.73
C ILE A 168 -15.96 -9.45 -13.61
N ASP A 169 -15.02 -9.35 -14.53
CA ASP A 169 -14.91 -8.20 -15.45
C ASP A 169 -16.21 -7.97 -16.25
N LYS A 170 -16.88 -9.05 -16.67
CA LYS A 170 -18.18 -8.98 -17.39
C LYS A 170 -19.29 -8.48 -16.49
N ILE A 171 -19.35 -8.94 -15.23
CA ILE A 171 -20.35 -8.48 -14.24
C ILE A 171 -20.16 -6.98 -13.98
N LEU A 172 -18.93 -6.53 -13.77
CA LEU A 172 -18.60 -5.13 -13.53
C LEU A 172 -18.95 -4.26 -14.76
N ALA A 173 -18.55 -4.68 -15.95
CA ALA A 173 -18.85 -3.96 -17.20
C ALA A 173 -20.35 -3.80 -17.43
N GLN A 174 -21.14 -4.82 -17.09
CA GLN A 174 -22.60 -4.73 -17.16
C GLN A 174 -23.13 -3.70 -16.14
N ALA A 175 -22.67 -3.72 -14.89
CA ALA A 175 -23.08 -2.75 -13.87
C ALA A 175 -22.74 -1.31 -14.28
N GLU A 176 -21.56 -1.10 -14.87
CA GLU A 176 -21.10 0.19 -15.38
C GLU A 176 -21.98 0.72 -16.52
N SER A 177 -22.50 -0.16 -17.38
CA SER A 177 -23.34 0.23 -18.53
C SER A 177 -24.75 0.65 -18.16
N GLU A 178 -25.22 0.32 -16.95
CA GLU A 178 -26.60 0.54 -16.50
C GLU A 178 -26.80 1.88 -15.77
N SER A 179 -25.74 2.53 -15.34
CA SER A 179 -25.82 3.79 -14.59
C SER A 179 -24.61 4.68 -14.80
N ALA A 180 -24.77 5.97 -14.52
CA ALA A 180 -23.64 6.87 -14.38
C ALA A 180 -22.79 6.47 -13.16
N PRO A 181 -21.49 6.80 -13.15
CA PRO A 181 -20.65 6.55 -11.98
C PRO A 181 -21.15 7.35 -10.77
N ALA A 182 -21.11 6.73 -9.60
CA ALA A 182 -21.43 7.37 -8.33
C ALA A 182 -20.34 8.37 -7.90
N THR A 183 -19.12 8.20 -8.40
CA THR A 183 -17.99 9.11 -8.20
C THR A 183 -17.19 9.17 -9.49
N GLU A 184 -16.86 10.37 -9.95
CA GLU A 184 -15.92 10.62 -11.04
C GLU A 184 -15.03 11.81 -10.68
N LEU A 185 -13.71 11.67 -10.89
CA LEU A 185 -12.73 12.73 -10.73
C LEU A 185 -11.52 12.49 -11.60
N THR A 186 -10.77 13.55 -11.87
CA THR A 186 -9.44 13.49 -12.49
C THR A 186 -8.41 13.92 -11.46
N ASP A 187 -7.37 13.10 -11.24
CA ASP A 187 -6.31 13.41 -10.31
C ASP A 187 -5.22 14.30 -10.93
N GLU A 188 -4.21 14.66 -10.14
CA GLU A 188 -3.08 15.51 -10.55
C GLU A 188 -2.15 14.87 -11.60
N TYR A 189 -2.29 13.59 -11.87
CA TYR A 189 -1.58 12.84 -12.91
C TYR A 189 -2.43 12.62 -14.17
N ASN A 190 -3.58 13.32 -14.26
CA ASN A 190 -4.57 13.17 -15.33
C ASN A 190 -5.15 11.76 -15.45
N VAL A 191 -5.22 11.03 -14.35
CA VAL A 191 -5.94 9.76 -14.27
C VAL A 191 -7.40 10.05 -13.97
N ILE A 192 -8.30 9.48 -14.76
CA ILE A 192 -9.74 9.60 -14.53
C ILE A 192 -10.19 8.39 -13.71
N HIS A 193 -10.67 8.65 -12.51
CA HIS A 193 -11.18 7.64 -11.57
C HIS A 193 -12.69 7.63 -11.62
N ARG A 194 -13.29 6.43 -11.77
CA ARG A 194 -14.75 6.26 -11.73
C ARG A 194 -15.13 5.11 -10.81
N LEU A 195 -16.20 5.30 -10.06
CA LEU A 195 -16.72 4.31 -9.11
C LEU A 195 -18.21 4.08 -9.36
N TRP A 196 -18.63 2.81 -9.42
CA TRP A 196 -20.03 2.39 -9.48
C TRP A 196 -20.36 1.50 -8.29
N VAL A 197 -21.58 1.62 -7.78
CA VAL A 197 -22.07 0.81 -6.67
C VAL A 197 -22.75 -0.45 -7.20
N VAL A 198 -22.27 -1.62 -6.80
CA VAL A 198 -22.78 -2.94 -7.20
C VAL A 198 -23.46 -3.58 -6.00
N TRP A 199 -24.79 -3.52 -5.97
CA TRP A 199 -25.61 -3.93 -4.81
C TRP A 199 -26.58 -5.06 -5.11
N GLN A 200 -26.75 -5.44 -6.36
CA GLN A 200 -27.69 -6.50 -6.77
C GLN A 200 -27.22 -7.85 -6.19
N PRO A 201 -28.12 -8.57 -5.46
CA PRO A 201 -27.75 -9.82 -4.79
C PRO A 201 -27.12 -10.86 -5.73
N GLU A 202 -27.66 -10.99 -6.94
CA GLU A 202 -27.19 -11.96 -7.93
C GLU A 202 -25.74 -11.66 -8.38
N ARG A 203 -25.39 -10.38 -8.49
CA ARG A 203 -24.01 -9.94 -8.83
C ARG A 203 -23.06 -10.13 -7.66
N ILE A 204 -23.52 -9.84 -6.43
CA ILE A 204 -22.76 -10.08 -5.21
C ILE A 204 -22.43 -11.57 -5.10
N ASP A 205 -23.43 -12.44 -5.24
CA ASP A 205 -23.25 -13.89 -5.17
C ASP A 205 -22.31 -14.41 -6.28
N ALA A 206 -22.45 -13.88 -7.50
CA ALA A 206 -21.60 -14.28 -8.61
C ALA A 206 -20.13 -13.86 -8.41
N ILE A 207 -19.87 -12.65 -7.91
CA ILE A 207 -18.52 -12.19 -7.56
C ILE A 207 -17.96 -13.04 -6.42
N HIS A 208 -18.74 -13.26 -5.35
CA HIS A 208 -18.32 -14.09 -4.22
C HIS A 208 -17.90 -15.50 -4.66
N LYS A 209 -18.72 -16.15 -5.48
CA LYS A 209 -18.42 -17.49 -6.05
C LYS A 209 -17.17 -17.47 -6.92
N ALA A 210 -17.00 -16.47 -7.78
CA ALA A 210 -15.86 -16.37 -8.67
C ALA A 210 -14.54 -16.12 -7.92
N MET A 211 -14.61 -15.50 -6.74
CA MET A 211 -13.44 -15.24 -5.88
C MET A 211 -13.07 -16.42 -4.97
N ALA A 212 -14.01 -17.34 -4.67
CA ALA A 212 -13.83 -18.35 -3.64
C ALA A 212 -12.56 -19.21 -3.79
N ASP A 213 -12.18 -19.57 -5.01
CA ASP A 213 -11.01 -20.43 -5.28
C ASP A 213 -9.76 -19.64 -5.72
N GLN A 214 -9.82 -18.29 -5.68
CA GLN A 214 -8.71 -17.46 -6.14
C GLN A 214 -7.57 -17.43 -5.13
N LYS A 215 -6.34 -17.40 -5.64
CA LYS A 215 -5.17 -16.90 -4.94
C LYS A 215 -5.10 -15.40 -5.12
N LEU A 216 -4.59 -14.70 -4.12
CA LEU A 216 -4.47 -13.25 -4.13
C LEU A 216 -3.00 -12.85 -4.00
N VAL A 217 -2.51 -12.01 -4.91
CA VAL A 217 -1.15 -11.46 -4.82
C VAL A 217 -1.26 -9.97 -4.48
N ILE A 218 -0.60 -9.52 -3.43
CA ILE A 218 -0.56 -8.10 -3.08
C ILE A 218 0.28 -7.38 -4.14
N ALA A 219 -0.35 -6.52 -4.93
CA ALA A 219 0.31 -5.68 -5.93
C ALA A 219 0.90 -4.40 -5.31
N ASP A 220 0.15 -3.80 -4.36
CA ASP A 220 0.59 -2.62 -3.61
C ASP A 220 -0.05 -2.61 -2.22
N GLY A 221 0.66 -2.02 -1.24
CA GLY A 221 0.17 -1.92 0.13
C GLY A 221 0.60 -3.04 1.07
N HIS A 222 1.74 -3.70 0.83
CA HIS A 222 2.26 -4.74 1.72
C HIS A 222 2.32 -4.30 3.19
N HIS A 223 2.81 -3.08 3.48
CA HIS A 223 2.84 -2.53 4.84
C HIS A 223 1.43 -2.38 5.43
N ARG A 224 0.44 -1.93 4.63
CA ARG A 224 -0.96 -1.79 5.06
C ARG A 224 -1.60 -3.16 5.34
N TYR A 225 -1.28 -4.18 4.55
CA TYR A 225 -1.77 -5.54 4.79
C TYR A 225 -1.26 -6.10 6.12
N GLU A 226 0.05 -5.99 6.38
CA GLU A 226 0.65 -6.43 7.65
C GLU A 226 0.18 -5.59 8.83
N THR A 227 -0.08 -4.30 8.64
CA THR A 227 -0.72 -3.44 9.66
C THR A 227 -2.12 -3.95 10.00
N ALA A 228 -2.93 -4.29 8.98
CA ALA A 228 -4.27 -4.83 9.21
C ALA A 228 -4.23 -6.20 9.92
N LEU A 229 -3.27 -7.07 9.58
CA LEU A 229 -3.03 -8.33 10.31
C LEU A 229 -2.67 -8.09 11.78
N ASN A 230 -1.77 -7.13 12.06
CA ASN A 230 -1.37 -6.79 13.42
C ASN A 230 -2.56 -6.26 14.23
N TYR A 231 -3.33 -5.33 13.65
CA TYR A 231 -4.53 -4.79 14.28
C TYR A 231 -5.57 -5.89 14.58
N ARG A 232 -5.86 -6.76 13.61
CA ARG A 232 -6.73 -7.92 13.81
C ARG A 232 -6.26 -8.77 14.99
N ASN A 233 -4.97 -9.07 15.06
CA ASN A 233 -4.40 -9.93 16.10
C ASN A 233 -4.44 -9.27 17.49
N GLU A 234 -4.33 -7.94 17.55
CA GLU A 234 -4.54 -7.16 18.79
C GLU A 234 -6.00 -7.25 19.24
N ARG A 235 -6.95 -6.95 18.34
CA ARG A 235 -8.39 -7.02 18.64
C ARG A 235 -8.84 -8.42 19.09
N ARG A 236 -8.31 -9.47 18.47
CA ARG A 236 -8.58 -10.86 18.89
C ARG A 236 -8.09 -11.14 20.31
N LYS A 237 -6.93 -10.62 20.70
CA LYS A 237 -6.38 -10.79 22.06
C LYS A 237 -7.21 -10.04 23.10
N GLU A 238 -7.62 -8.82 22.80
CA GLU A 238 -8.47 -8.01 23.67
C GLU A 238 -9.81 -8.71 23.91
N ASN A 239 -10.49 -9.14 22.86
CA ASN A 239 -11.78 -9.85 22.98
C ASN A 239 -11.64 -11.21 23.69
N ALA A 240 -10.53 -11.93 23.51
CA ALA A 240 -10.28 -13.17 24.25
C ALA A 240 -10.01 -12.91 25.72
N GLY A 241 -9.35 -11.81 26.07
CA GLY A 241 -9.14 -11.37 27.46
C GLY A 241 -10.43 -10.95 28.17
N GLU A 242 -11.33 -10.27 27.46
CA GLU A 242 -12.66 -9.91 27.99
C GLU A 242 -13.56 -11.14 28.26
N GLN A 243 -13.47 -12.17 27.42
CA GLN A 243 -14.20 -13.44 27.60
C GLN A 243 -13.64 -14.28 28.75
N ALA A 244 -12.40 -14.05 29.18
CA ALA A 244 -11.75 -14.75 30.27
C ALA A 244 -12.02 -14.13 31.67
N LEU A 245 -12.69 -12.98 31.74
CA LEU A 245 -13.16 -12.41 33.02
C LEU A 245 -14.45 -13.12 33.41
N PRO A 246 -14.48 -13.85 34.58
CA PRO A 246 -15.69 -14.52 35.00
C PRO A 246 -16.79 -13.49 35.30
N ASP A 247 -17.99 -13.83 34.87
CA ASP A 247 -19.24 -13.17 35.20
C ASP A 247 -19.28 -12.88 36.71
N ARG A 248 -19.23 -11.62 37.09
CA ARG A 248 -19.38 -11.17 38.47
C ARG A 248 -20.87 -11.10 38.79
N ALA A 249 -21.48 -12.27 38.84
CA ALA A 249 -22.82 -12.42 39.41
C ALA A 249 -22.82 -13.56 40.43
N GLU A 250 -23.23 -13.18 41.64
CA GLU A 250 -23.62 -14.05 42.77
C GLU A 250 -22.51 -14.68 43.61
N ALA A 251 -22.04 -13.91 44.61
CA ALA A 251 -21.59 -14.47 45.87
C ALA A 251 -22.51 -13.97 46.97
N SER A 252 -23.59 -14.74 47.22
CA SER A 252 -24.31 -14.70 48.47
C SER A 252 -23.61 -15.64 49.46
N ASP A 253 -23.31 -15.10 50.64
CA ASP A 253 -23.14 -15.72 51.94
C ASP A 253 -22.58 -17.15 52.10
N ALA A 254 -21.40 -17.22 52.69
CA ALA A 254 -21.16 -18.20 53.76
C ALA A 254 -19.95 -17.79 54.64
N THR A 255 -20.29 -17.61 55.87
CA THR A 255 -19.52 -17.36 57.09
C THR A 255 -18.22 -18.15 57.29
N ALA A 256 -17.27 -17.44 57.93
CA ALA A 256 -16.37 -17.81 59.01
C ALA A 256 -15.23 -18.81 58.81
N ALA A 257 -14.01 -18.33 58.97
CA ALA A 257 -13.06 -18.67 60.02
C ALA A 257 -11.64 -18.20 59.73
N SER A 258 -11.10 -17.28 60.49
CA SER A 258 -9.65 -17.06 60.65
C SER A 258 -9.04 -18.15 61.55
N PRO A 259 -7.73 -18.41 61.52
CA PRO A 259 -6.77 -17.59 62.27
C PRO A 259 -5.36 -17.44 61.61
N SER A 260 -4.77 -16.26 61.74
CA SER A 260 -3.69 -15.89 62.66
C SER A 260 -2.24 -16.21 62.28
N LEU A 261 -1.44 -15.19 62.41
CA LEU A 261 -0.01 -15.02 62.76
C LEU A 261 0.99 -15.08 61.59
N ALA A 262 1.98 -14.25 61.50
CA ALA A 262 2.53 -13.09 62.20
C ALA A 262 3.64 -12.47 61.38
N ALA A 263 3.76 -11.17 61.49
CA ALA A 263 4.96 -10.34 61.76
C ALA A 263 6.10 -10.35 60.73
N THR A 264 6.75 -9.25 60.37
CA THR A 264 7.27 -8.13 61.15
C THR A 264 7.84 -7.06 60.21
N VAL A 265 7.48 -5.78 60.44
CA VAL A 265 8.34 -4.57 60.64
C VAL A 265 9.30 -4.17 59.53
N ALA A 266 9.49 -2.96 59.12
CA ALA A 266 9.49 -1.56 59.53
C ALA A 266 9.66 -0.70 58.28
N GLY A 267 9.35 0.49 58.17
CA GLY A 267 9.14 1.65 58.95
C GLY A 267 9.26 2.89 58.11
N ALA A 268 8.46 3.80 58.46
CA ALA A 268 8.60 5.25 58.71
C ALA A 268 8.65 6.16 57.50
N THR A 269 7.99 7.24 57.39
CA THR A 269 7.29 8.31 58.11
C THR A 269 6.90 9.36 57.10
N ALA A 270 5.68 9.73 56.99
CA ALA A 270 4.98 10.92 57.47
C ALA A 270 5.25 12.24 56.69
N ALA A 271 4.21 12.83 56.13
CA ALA A 271 3.69 14.13 56.58
C ALA A 271 2.39 14.48 55.85
N THR A 272 1.41 14.73 56.62
CA THR A 272 0.11 15.32 56.42
C THR A 272 0.19 16.78 55.95
N GLU A 273 -0.79 17.20 55.12
CA GLU A 273 -1.57 18.42 55.43
C GLU A 273 -2.87 18.44 54.62
N HIS A 274 -3.92 18.70 55.38
CA HIS A 274 -5.30 18.98 54.98
C HIS A 274 -5.44 20.32 54.23
N ILE A 275 -6.49 20.43 53.40
CA ILE A 275 -7.50 21.52 53.50
C ILE A 275 -8.80 21.06 52.78
N GLU A 276 -9.89 21.30 53.47
CA GLU A 276 -11.29 21.06 53.18
C GLU A 276 -11.87 21.89 52.03
N GLY A 277 -12.87 21.35 51.32
CA GLY A 277 -14.22 21.88 51.40
C GLY A 277 -14.76 22.53 50.14
N ALA A 278 -15.75 21.95 49.49
CA ALA A 278 -17.07 22.54 49.29
C ALA A 278 -17.92 21.67 48.32
N SER A 279 -19.03 21.24 48.89
CA SER A 279 -20.16 20.62 48.24
C SER A 279 -20.97 21.63 47.40
N ALA A 280 -21.52 21.21 46.25
CA ALA A 280 -22.81 21.68 45.78
C ALA A 280 -23.51 20.61 44.94
N SER A 281 -24.71 20.38 45.38
CA SER A 281 -25.67 19.36 44.99
C SER A 281 -26.50 19.72 43.76
N VAL A 282 -27.04 18.65 43.13
CA VAL A 282 -28.40 18.49 42.57
C VAL A 282 -28.69 19.04 41.17
N ALA A 283 -29.03 18.15 40.25
CA ALA A 283 -30.40 17.99 39.74
C ALA A 283 -30.57 16.76 38.88
N THR A 284 -31.37 15.83 39.35
CA THR A 284 -32.02 14.75 38.66
C THR A 284 -33.05 15.28 37.65
N ALA A 285 -33.01 14.81 36.42
CA ALA A 285 -34.16 14.89 35.52
C ALA A 285 -34.39 13.52 34.89
N THR A 286 -35.42 12.89 35.37
CA THR A 286 -36.11 11.70 34.84
C THR A 286 -36.79 12.06 33.50
N ALA A 287 -36.53 11.31 32.43
CA ALA A 287 -37.39 11.29 31.27
C ALA A 287 -37.74 9.83 30.94
N ALA A 288 -39.04 9.63 30.74
CA ALA A 288 -39.73 8.36 30.70
C ALA A 288 -39.47 7.57 29.40
N SER A 289 -39.44 6.26 29.60
CA SER A 289 -39.53 5.19 28.62
C SER A 289 -40.86 5.25 27.85
N LEU A 290 -40.77 5.16 26.52
CA LEU A 290 -41.83 4.62 25.69
C LEU A 290 -41.27 3.47 24.87
N ALA A 291 -41.53 2.26 25.38
CA ALA A 291 -41.30 1.03 24.65
C ALA A 291 -42.41 0.84 23.62
N THR A 292 -42.07 0.77 22.34
CA THR A 292 -42.90 0.11 21.33
C THR A 292 -42.12 -1.10 20.82
N GLY A 293 -42.67 -2.27 21.11
CA GLY A 293 -42.13 -3.55 20.67
C GLY A 293 -42.22 -3.69 19.16
N ALA A 294 -41.07 -3.98 18.56
CA ALA A 294 -40.99 -4.60 17.25
C ALA A 294 -40.18 -5.89 17.42
N THR A 295 -40.85 -7.02 17.23
CA THR A 295 -40.25 -8.35 17.10
C THR A 295 -39.21 -8.33 15.97
N PRO A 296 -37.98 -8.83 16.16
CA PRO A 296 -37.05 -8.93 15.04
C PRO A 296 -37.50 -10.03 14.10
N ALA A 297 -37.78 -9.65 12.86
CA ALA A 297 -37.96 -10.60 11.77
C ALA A 297 -36.69 -11.43 11.61
N THR A 298 -36.81 -12.73 11.66
CA THR A 298 -35.79 -13.70 11.30
C THR A 298 -35.24 -13.37 9.91
N SER A 299 -34.03 -12.80 9.85
CA SER A 299 -33.32 -12.62 8.61
C SER A 299 -32.88 -13.99 8.10
N THR A 300 -33.39 -14.39 6.96
CA THR A 300 -32.83 -15.46 6.15
C THR A 300 -31.40 -15.08 5.78
N ASN A 301 -30.43 -15.89 6.21
CA ASN A 301 -29.03 -15.75 5.82
C ASN A 301 -28.89 -15.69 4.29
N SER A 302 -28.65 -14.49 3.77
CA SER A 302 -28.21 -14.32 2.39
C SER A 302 -26.71 -14.62 2.34
N ALA A 303 -26.29 -15.57 1.52
CA ALA A 303 -24.91 -15.86 1.21
C ALA A 303 -24.20 -14.54 0.81
N GLY A 304 -23.24 -14.06 1.63
CA GLY A 304 -22.47 -12.83 1.33
C GLY A 304 -22.39 -11.79 2.45
N SER A 305 -22.98 -12.03 3.64
CA SER A 305 -22.78 -11.13 4.79
C SER A 305 -21.46 -11.45 5.53
N ILE A 306 -20.80 -10.39 6.07
CA ILE A 306 -19.67 -10.56 6.98
C ILE A 306 -20.21 -11.15 8.28
N GLU A 307 -19.99 -12.46 8.50
CA GLU A 307 -20.38 -13.16 9.73
C GLU A 307 -19.35 -12.95 10.87
N SER A 308 -18.17 -12.42 10.54
CA SER A 308 -17.08 -12.16 11.48
C SER A 308 -17.01 -10.67 11.85
N ALA A 309 -16.31 -10.35 12.94
CA ALA A 309 -16.07 -8.96 13.33
C ALA A 309 -15.39 -8.17 12.20
N PRO A 310 -15.72 -6.88 11.99
CA PRO A 310 -15.19 -6.09 10.88
C PRO A 310 -13.65 -6.08 10.77
N TYR A 311 -12.93 -6.10 11.89
CA TYR A 311 -11.46 -6.16 11.93
C TYR A 311 -10.85 -7.46 11.38
N GLU A 312 -11.66 -8.50 11.10
CA GLU A 312 -11.21 -9.72 10.41
C GLU A 312 -10.99 -9.52 8.92
N THR A 313 -11.43 -8.38 8.39
CA THR A 313 -11.34 -8.01 6.99
C THR A 313 -10.64 -6.67 6.79
N ALA A 314 -10.17 -6.41 5.58
CA ALA A 314 -9.62 -5.11 5.19
C ALA A 314 -10.20 -4.67 3.85
N MET A 315 -10.21 -3.37 3.60
CA MET A 315 -10.64 -2.79 2.33
C MET A 315 -9.61 -3.08 1.24
N MET A 316 -10.02 -3.80 0.22
CA MET A 316 -9.16 -4.27 -0.87
C MET A 316 -9.76 -3.94 -2.23
N THR A 317 -8.90 -3.53 -3.16
CA THR A 317 -9.22 -3.46 -4.59
C THR A 317 -8.64 -4.67 -5.28
N PHE A 318 -9.50 -5.41 -5.94
CA PHE A 318 -9.16 -6.63 -6.66
C PHE A 318 -9.13 -6.36 -8.16
N VAL A 319 -8.01 -6.68 -8.81
CA VAL A 319 -7.83 -6.51 -10.26
C VAL A 319 -7.40 -7.84 -10.87
N ASN A 320 -8.03 -8.20 -11.97
CA ASN A 320 -7.70 -9.40 -12.72
C ASN A 320 -6.32 -9.25 -13.38
N THR A 321 -5.46 -10.26 -13.27
CA THR A 321 -4.16 -10.31 -13.98
C THR A 321 -4.31 -10.19 -15.50
N ARG A 322 -5.51 -10.45 -16.03
CA ARG A 322 -5.85 -10.33 -17.47
C ARG A 322 -6.47 -8.98 -17.84
N SER A 323 -6.47 -8.01 -16.93
CA SER A 323 -6.92 -6.63 -17.21
C SER A 323 -5.93 -5.94 -18.16
N GLU A 324 -6.43 -5.41 -19.28
CA GLU A 324 -5.61 -4.72 -20.29
C GLU A 324 -4.93 -3.46 -19.75
N GLY A 325 -5.55 -2.83 -18.75
CA GLY A 325 -5.00 -1.65 -18.08
C GLY A 325 -4.17 -1.99 -16.83
N LEU A 326 -3.68 -3.21 -16.67
CA LEU A 326 -2.77 -3.55 -15.58
C LEU A 326 -1.32 -3.30 -16.02
N THR A 327 -0.75 -2.16 -15.60
CA THR A 327 0.57 -1.71 -16.01
C THR A 327 1.53 -1.71 -14.82
N ILE A 328 2.73 -2.25 -15.05
CA ILE A 328 3.89 -2.12 -14.16
C ILE A 328 4.88 -1.20 -14.87
N LEU A 329 5.30 -0.14 -14.18
CA LEU A 329 6.35 0.75 -14.65
C LEU A 329 7.72 0.26 -14.15
N PRO A 330 8.80 0.51 -14.91
CA PRO A 330 10.15 0.22 -14.46
C PRO A 330 10.52 1.15 -13.31
N THR A 331 11.40 0.68 -12.46
CA THR A 331 12.09 1.53 -11.48
C THR A 331 13.57 1.44 -11.78
N HIS A 332 14.18 2.58 -12.07
CA HIS A 332 15.61 2.67 -12.42
C HIS A 332 16.46 2.78 -11.15
N ARG A 333 17.73 2.46 -11.26
CA ARG A 333 18.71 2.50 -10.15
C ARG A 333 19.76 3.55 -10.46
N VAL A 334 19.92 4.48 -9.53
CA VAL A 334 20.90 5.56 -9.62
C VAL A 334 21.91 5.37 -8.50
N VAL A 335 23.18 5.19 -8.87
CA VAL A 335 24.25 4.81 -7.94
C VAL A 335 25.22 5.98 -7.74
N ALA A 336 25.52 6.27 -6.47
CA ALA A 336 26.43 7.31 -6.05
C ALA A 336 27.31 6.83 -4.89
N ASN A 337 28.32 7.62 -4.53
CA ASN A 337 29.19 7.41 -3.37
C ASN A 337 29.94 6.06 -3.38
N ILE A 338 30.28 5.55 -4.58
CA ILE A 338 31.13 4.37 -4.73
C ILE A 338 32.58 4.83 -4.73
N PRO A 339 33.40 4.37 -3.78
CA PRO A 339 34.84 4.66 -3.80
C PRO A 339 35.50 4.14 -5.09
N ASP A 340 36.41 4.92 -5.65
CA ASP A 340 37.22 4.55 -6.82
C ASP A 340 36.43 3.99 -8.00
N PHE A 341 35.19 4.51 -8.20
CA PHE A 341 34.31 4.08 -9.27
C PHE A 341 35.00 4.20 -10.64
N SER A 342 35.02 3.09 -11.37
CA SER A 342 35.51 3.03 -12.75
C SER A 342 34.57 2.20 -13.62
N TRP A 343 33.91 2.85 -14.56
CA TRP A 343 33.05 2.14 -15.52
C TRP A 343 33.83 1.13 -16.38
N ALA A 344 35.10 1.41 -16.68
CA ALA A 344 35.95 0.48 -17.42
C ALA A 344 36.16 -0.84 -16.65
N THR A 345 36.30 -0.77 -15.32
CA THR A 345 36.43 -1.96 -14.45
C THR A 345 35.12 -2.75 -14.40
N VAL A 346 33.99 -2.07 -14.19
CA VAL A 346 32.66 -2.70 -14.20
C VAL A 346 32.40 -3.38 -15.55
N ARG A 347 32.68 -2.69 -16.65
CA ARG A 347 32.46 -3.23 -18.00
C ARG A 347 33.30 -4.49 -18.27
N ARG A 348 34.55 -4.53 -17.80
CA ARG A 348 35.43 -5.71 -17.92
C ARG A 348 34.85 -6.90 -17.13
N TYR A 349 34.30 -6.66 -15.95
CA TYR A 349 33.61 -7.70 -15.17
C TYR A 349 32.39 -8.25 -15.92
N LEU A 350 31.64 -7.40 -16.63
CA LEU A 350 30.41 -7.79 -17.33
C LEU A 350 30.64 -8.45 -18.70
N GLU A 351 31.81 -8.27 -19.30
CA GLU A 351 32.13 -8.71 -20.66
C GLU A 351 31.86 -10.20 -20.93
N PRO A 352 32.11 -11.15 -20.01
CA PRO A 352 31.79 -12.57 -20.21
C PRO A 352 30.28 -12.85 -20.35
N TRP A 353 29.45 -12.03 -19.72
CA TRP A 353 28.01 -12.25 -19.58
C TRP A 353 27.15 -11.44 -20.52
N PHE A 354 27.61 -10.22 -20.84
CA PHE A 354 26.84 -9.26 -21.60
C PHE A 354 27.55 -8.85 -22.91
N ALA A 355 26.73 -8.66 -23.95
CA ALA A 355 27.13 -7.84 -25.08
C ALA A 355 26.73 -6.39 -24.82
N ALA A 356 27.57 -5.45 -25.25
CA ALA A 356 27.32 -4.02 -25.06
C ALA A 356 27.18 -3.31 -26.41
N GLU A 357 26.05 -2.67 -26.63
CA GLU A 357 25.86 -1.70 -27.70
C GLU A 357 26.10 -0.29 -27.14
N VAL A 358 26.88 0.53 -27.85
CA VAL A 358 27.40 1.80 -27.32
C VAL A 358 26.91 2.97 -28.18
N PHE A 359 26.39 4.00 -27.53
CA PHE A 359 25.86 5.23 -28.14
C PHE A 359 26.72 6.41 -27.64
N THR A 360 27.77 6.74 -28.41
CA THR A 360 28.74 7.79 -28.06
C THR A 360 28.24 9.17 -28.50
N PHE A 361 28.60 10.20 -27.72
CA PHE A 361 28.32 11.61 -28.05
C PHE A 361 29.44 12.51 -27.50
N SER A 362 29.65 13.63 -28.20
CA SER A 362 30.71 14.61 -27.88
C SER A 362 30.17 15.99 -27.51
N ASN A 363 28.87 16.23 -27.73
CA ASN A 363 28.19 17.48 -27.40
C ASN A 363 26.72 17.23 -27.05
N ASP A 364 26.02 18.26 -26.56
CA ASP A 364 24.64 18.15 -26.08
C ASP A 364 23.62 17.79 -27.16
N VAL A 365 23.85 18.22 -28.42
CA VAL A 365 22.97 17.90 -29.55
C VAL A 365 23.05 16.40 -29.85
N GLU A 366 24.26 15.88 -29.98
CA GLU A 366 24.51 14.45 -30.18
C GLU A 366 23.99 13.64 -28.98
N LYS A 367 24.19 14.15 -27.75
CA LYS A 367 23.73 13.52 -26.53
C LYS A 367 22.21 13.31 -26.55
N SER A 368 21.42 14.32 -26.89
CA SER A 368 19.97 14.20 -26.99
C SER A 368 19.56 13.14 -28.02
N ALA A 369 20.15 13.19 -29.24
CA ALA A 369 19.86 12.22 -30.29
C ALA A 369 20.26 10.77 -29.89
N MET A 370 21.39 10.60 -29.21
CA MET A 370 21.84 9.28 -28.72
C MET A 370 21.00 8.78 -27.54
N ARG A 371 20.52 9.68 -26.69
CA ARG A 371 19.58 9.35 -25.60
C ARG A 371 18.30 8.72 -26.16
N ASP A 372 17.69 9.31 -27.17
CA ASP A 372 16.46 8.78 -27.78
C ASP A 372 16.70 7.40 -28.40
N LYS A 373 17.80 7.23 -29.13
CA LYS A 373 18.19 5.93 -29.70
C LYS A 373 18.44 4.88 -28.62
N PHE A 374 19.15 5.25 -27.56
CA PHE A 374 19.45 4.41 -26.41
C PHE A 374 18.17 3.92 -25.71
N LEU A 375 17.25 4.84 -25.38
CA LEU A 375 15.99 4.49 -24.71
C LEU A 375 15.12 3.60 -25.60
N LYS A 376 15.03 3.91 -26.88
CA LYS A 376 14.31 3.07 -27.85
C LYS A 376 14.92 1.67 -27.92
N ARG A 377 16.25 1.58 -28.03
CA ARG A 377 16.96 0.29 -28.11
C ARG A 377 16.81 -0.54 -26.84
N LEU A 378 16.81 0.08 -25.67
CA LEU A 378 16.56 -0.60 -24.39
C LEU A 378 15.21 -1.32 -24.38
N VAL A 379 14.16 -0.66 -24.85
CA VAL A 379 12.81 -1.23 -24.95
C VAL A 379 12.76 -2.35 -25.99
N GLU A 380 13.34 -2.15 -27.18
CA GLU A 380 13.39 -3.16 -28.26
C GLU A 380 14.13 -4.43 -27.84
N ALA A 381 15.14 -4.29 -26.97
CA ALA A 381 15.96 -5.41 -26.50
C ALA A 381 15.43 -6.09 -25.24
N ARG A 382 14.22 -5.75 -24.76
CA ARG A 382 13.66 -6.29 -23.50
C ARG A 382 13.72 -7.81 -23.39
N ASP A 383 13.40 -8.53 -24.45
CA ASP A 383 13.39 -9.99 -24.48
C ASP A 383 14.80 -10.61 -24.41
N SER A 384 15.83 -9.78 -24.63
CA SER A 384 17.24 -10.16 -24.48
C SER A 384 17.81 -9.76 -23.11
N ARG A 385 16.96 -9.55 -22.11
CA ARG A 385 17.36 -9.20 -20.74
C ARG A 385 18.25 -7.93 -20.72
N ALA A 386 17.74 -6.88 -21.32
CA ALA A 386 18.49 -5.66 -21.55
C ALA A 386 18.52 -4.74 -20.32
N ILE A 387 19.70 -4.23 -20.00
CA ILE A 387 19.95 -3.22 -18.98
C ILE A 387 20.59 -2.00 -19.65
N GLY A 388 19.95 -0.83 -19.51
CA GLY A 388 20.53 0.44 -19.95
C GLY A 388 21.52 0.94 -18.90
N VAL A 389 22.65 1.50 -19.35
CA VAL A 389 23.65 2.07 -18.42
C VAL A 389 24.12 3.42 -18.92
N TYR A 390 24.16 4.38 -18.02
CA TYR A 390 24.77 5.68 -18.25
C TYR A 390 25.78 6.01 -17.12
N PRO A 391 27.08 5.77 -17.34
CA PRO A 391 28.10 6.21 -16.41
C PRO A 391 28.42 7.69 -16.61
N ALA A 392 28.77 8.39 -15.55
CA ALA A 392 29.23 9.77 -15.63
C ALA A 392 30.44 9.90 -16.54
N PRO A 393 30.40 10.75 -17.57
CA PRO A 393 31.56 10.96 -18.45
C PRO A 393 32.79 11.42 -17.66
N GLU A 394 33.94 10.87 -17.97
CA GLU A 394 35.21 11.34 -17.42
C GLU A 394 35.53 12.75 -17.97
N ALA A 395 36.19 13.56 -17.17
CA ALA A 395 36.53 14.91 -17.57
C ALA A 395 37.36 14.93 -18.88
N GLY A 396 36.89 15.71 -19.87
CA GLY A 396 37.51 15.85 -21.17
C GLY A 396 37.34 14.67 -22.14
N LYS A 397 36.52 13.67 -21.79
CA LYS A 397 36.18 12.55 -22.68
C LYS A 397 34.74 12.63 -23.19
N SER A 398 34.49 12.01 -24.34
CA SER A 398 33.16 11.82 -24.89
C SER A 398 32.32 10.96 -23.93
N GLY A 399 31.02 11.30 -23.81
CA GLY A 399 30.06 10.51 -23.06
C GLY A 399 29.53 9.33 -23.89
N ALA A 400 28.97 8.34 -23.22
CA ALA A 400 28.30 7.23 -23.90
C ALA A 400 27.19 6.62 -23.03
N TYR A 401 26.11 6.23 -23.69
CA TYR A 401 25.12 5.31 -23.16
C TYR A 401 25.43 3.89 -23.61
N TYR A 402 25.02 2.91 -22.83
CA TYR A 402 25.26 1.49 -23.10
C TYR A 402 23.94 0.73 -22.98
N VAL A 403 23.62 -0.13 -23.93
CA VAL A 403 22.60 -1.18 -23.78
C VAL A 403 23.34 -2.50 -23.61
N LEU A 404 23.27 -3.06 -22.43
CA LEU A 404 23.82 -4.38 -22.12
C LEU A 404 22.72 -5.41 -22.39
N THR A 405 23.01 -6.42 -23.21
CA THR A 405 22.12 -7.55 -23.45
C THR A 405 22.80 -8.84 -23.00
N LEU A 406 22.06 -9.72 -22.34
CA LEU A 406 22.59 -11.01 -21.91
C LEU A 406 23.04 -11.81 -23.14
N ARG A 407 24.27 -12.35 -23.12
CA ARG A 407 24.79 -13.17 -24.23
C ARG A 407 24.00 -14.45 -24.38
N PRO A 408 23.68 -14.89 -25.61
CA PRO A 408 23.08 -16.21 -25.84
C PRO A 408 23.95 -17.30 -25.20
N GLY A 409 23.33 -18.16 -24.40
CA GLY A 409 24.03 -19.26 -23.71
C GLY A 409 24.79 -18.85 -22.45
N ALA A 410 24.68 -17.60 -21.97
CA ALA A 410 25.26 -17.21 -20.68
C ALA A 410 24.74 -18.09 -19.53
N ASN A 411 25.65 -18.64 -18.73
CA ASN A 411 25.28 -19.50 -17.62
C ASN A 411 24.85 -18.67 -16.41
N LEU A 412 23.55 -18.36 -16.32
CA LEU A 412 22.99 -17.59 -15.20
C LEU A 412 23.18 -18.29 -13.84
N ALA A 413 23.28 -19.62 -13.79
CA ALA A 413 23.56 -20.31 -12.54
C ALA A 413 24.97 -20.05 -12.01
N GLN A 414 25.90 -19.71 -12.90
CA GLN A 414 27.26 -19.30 -12.51
C GLN A 414 27.31 -17.82 -12.11
N LEU A 415 26.57 -16.95 -12.81
CA LEU A 415 26.50 -15.50 -12.48
C LEU A 415 25.72 -15.28 -11.18
N LEU A 416 24.66 -16.07 -10.95
CA LEU A 416 23.70 -15.92 -9.84
C LEU A 416 23.59 -17.25 -9.05
N PRO A 417 24.67 -17.72 -8.39
CA PRO A 417 24.71 -19.07 -7.81
C PRO A 417 23.70 -19.27 -6.67
N ASN A 418 23.42 -18.21 -5.91
CA ASN A 418 22.55 -18.27 -4.74
C ASN A 418 21.10 -17.84 -5.02
N VAL A 419 20.73 -17.67 -6.29
CA VAL A 419 19.41 -17.21 -6.73
C VAL A 419 18.62 -18.38 -7.33
N SER A 420 17.33 -18.47 -7.02
CA SER A 420 16.46 -19.53 -7.56
C SER A 420 16.32 -19.42 -9.08
N PRO A 421 16.02 -20.52 -9.78
CA PRO A 421 15.79 -20.47 -11.23
C PRO A 421 14.73 -19.44 -11.64
N LEU A 422 13.68 -19.31 -10.83
CA LEU A 422 12.57 -18.39 -11.12
C LEU A 422 12.99 -16.91 -10.94
N GLN A 423 13.73 -16.59 -9.88
CA GLN A 423 14.25 -15.24 -9.65
C GLN A 423 15.33 -14.85 -10.67
N ARG A 424 16.11 -15.81 -11.21
CA ARG A 424 17.08 -15.53 -12.27
C ARG A 424 16.46 -14.96 -13.54
N GLU A 425 15.14 -15.11 -13.74
CA GLU A 425 14.42 -14.55 -14.87
C GLU A 425 14.07 -13.06 -14.71
N LEU A 426 14.37 -12.46 -13.56
CA LEU A 426 14.08 -11.06 -13.29
C LEU A 426 15.27 -10.15 -13.61
N ASP A 427 15.07 -9.12 -14.43
CA ASP A 427 16.13 -8.16 -14.77
C ASP A 427 16.61 -7.38 -13.55
N VAL A 428 15.72 -7.16 -12.58
CA VAL A 428 16.07 -6.50 -11.32
C VAL A 428 17.03 -7.36 -10.47
N VAL A 429 16.85 -8.67 -10.46
CA VAL A 429 17.76 -9.60 -9.76
C VAL A 429 19.09 -9.68 -10.51
N LEU A 430 19.02 -9.79 -11.85
CA LEU A 430 20.21 -9.76 -12.70
C LEU A 430 21.05 -8.48 -12.46
N LEU A 431 20.38 -7.33 -12.29
CA LEU A 431 21.08 -6.09 -11.96
C LEU A 431 21.66 -6.11 -10.53
N HIS A 432 20.84 -6.44 -9.51
CA HIS A 432 21.28 -6.36 -8.12
C HIS A 432 22.37 -7.40 -7.81
N ASP A 433 22.08 -8.69 -8.00
CA ASP A 433 22.92 -9.80 -7.58
C ASP A 433 24.03 -10.12 -8.61
N GLY A 434 23.80 -9.78 -9.89
CA GLY A 434 24.75 -10.02 -10.96
C GLY A 434 25.69 -8.84 -11.27
N ILE A 435 25.32 -7.60 -10.91
CA ILE A 435 26.06 -6.39 -11.26
C ILE A 435 26.38 -5.51 -10.04
N LEU A 436 25.34 -5.03 -9.32
CA LEU A 436 25.55 -4.01 -8.28
C LEU A 436 26.35 -4.54 -7.11
N GLU A 437 26.03 -5.72 -6.61
CA GLU A 437 26.76 -6.30 -5.48
C GLU A 437 28.16 -6.75 -5.86
N PRO A 438 28.39 -7.60 -6.88
CA PRO A 438 29.73 -8.11 -7.19
C PRO A 438 30.66 -7.08 -7.83
N ALA A 439 30.16 -6.14 -8.63
CA ALA A 439 30.99 -5.18 -9.36
C ALA A 439 31.13 -3.82 -8.66
N LEU A 440 30.19 -3.44 -7.79
CA LEU A 440 30.13 -2.13 -7.14
C LEU A 440 30.08 -2.21 -5.61
N GLY A 441 29.96 -3.40 -5.02
CA GLY A 441 29.85 -3.58 -3.58
C GLY A 441 28.52 -3.04 -2.98
N VAL A 442 27.50 -2.80 -3.82
CA VAL A 442 26.20 -2.30 -3.39
C VAL A 442 25.33 -3.49 -2.97
N THR A 443 25.42 -3.86 -1.70
CA THR A 443 24.64 -4.96 -1.11
C THR A 443 23.19 -4.57 -0.93
N LEU A 444 22.31 -5.58 -0.76
CA LEU A 444 20.87 -5.35 -0.46
C LEU A 444 20.67 -4.51 0.81
N ALA A 445 21.52 -4.69 1.84
CA ALA A 445 21.48 -3.91 3.07
C ALA A 445 21.83 -2.43 2.82
N ALA A 446 22.85 -2.15 1.99
CA ALA A 446 23.23 -0.80 1.61
C ALA A 446 22.14 -0.14 0.74
N ALA A 447 21.53 -0.88 -0.17
CA ALA A 447 20.41 -0.45 -0.98
C ALA A 447 19.18 -0.10 -0.13
N THR A 448 18.86 -0.92 0.86
CA THR A 448 17.75 -0.67 1.82
C THR A 448 18.00 0.60 2.66
N ALA A 449 19.24 0.89 3.01
CA ALA A 449 19.61 2.09 3.75
C ALA A 449 19.76 3.35 2.85
N GLU A 450 19.52 3.23 1.55
CA GLU A 450 19.63 4.29 0.52
C GLU A 450 20.99 5.04 0.54
N LYS A 451 22.06 4.37 0.99
CA LYS A 451 23.38 4.99 1.12
C LYS A 451 24.07 5.23 -0.21
N ASN A 452 23.97 4.24 -1.11
CA ASN A 452 24.66 4.24 -2.40
C ASN A 452 23.72 4.10 -3.58
N LEU A 453 22.41 3.87 -3.33
CA LEU A 453 21.42 3.57 -4.32
C LEU A 453 20.16 4.39 -4.08
N THR A 454 19.70 5.09 -5.10
CA THR A 454 18.38 5.73 -5.15
C THR A 454 17.55 5.15 -6.28
N TYR A 455 16.23 5.30 -6.17
CA TYR A 455 15.24 4.71 -7.07
C TYR A 455 14.52 5.81 -7.83
N GLU A 456 14.55 5.74 -9.16
CA GLU A 456 13.90 6.71 -10.03
C GLU A 456 12.88 6.02 -10.94
N ARG A 457 11.71 6.63 -11.12
CA ARG A 457 10.67 6.15 -12.02
C ARG A 457 10.91 6.60 -13.45
N GLU A 458 11.31 7.87 -13.59
CA GLU A 458 11.51 8.49 -14.89
C GLU A 458 12.95 8.27 -15.33
N ALA A 459 13.11 7.64 -16.51
CA ALA A 459 14.42 7.45 -17.11
C ALA A 459 15.18 8.78 -17.29
N SER A 460 14.46 9.86 -17.61
CA SER A 460 15.03 11.21 -17.69
C SER A 460 15.63 11.65 -16.37
N ALA A 461 14.92 11.51 -15.26
CA ALA A 461 15.41 11.91 -13.94
C ALA A 461 16.66 11.13 -13.54
N ALA A 462 16.69 9.81 -13.83
CA ALA A 462 17.85 8.97 -13.59
C ALA A 462 19.10 9.41 -14.38
N LEU A 463 18.93 9.71 -15.67
CA LEU A 463 20.01 10.20 -16.53
C LEU A 463 20.48 11.59 -16.10
N ASP A 464 19.54 12.49 -15.79
CA ASP A 464 19.84 13.86 -15.35
C ASP A 464 20.57 13.91 -13.99
N ALA A 465 20.37 12.91 -13.11
CA ALA A 465 21.13 12.80 -11.87
C ALA A 465 22.62 12.57 -12.15
N VAL A 466 22.95 11.78 -13.14
CA VAL A 466 24.35 11.57 -13.61
C VAL A 466 24.91 12.84 -14.24
N ASP A 467 24.11 13.53 -15.05
CA ASP A 467 24.50 14.79 -15.72
C ASP A 467 24.85 15.88 -14.72
N ARG A 468 24.06 16.00 -13.66
CA ARG A 468 24.31 16.95 -12.56
C ARG A 468 25.42 16.52 -11.60
N ARG A 469 26.09 15.40 -11.87
CA ARG A 469 27.11 14.81 -10.99
C ARG A 469 26.59 14.45 -9.59
N ALA A 470 25.27 14.31 -9.43
CA ALA A 470 24.66 13.78 -8.22
C ALA A 470 24.78 12.24 -8.13
N ALA A 471 25.11 11.60 -9.24
CA ALA A 471 25.34 10.17 -9.34
C ALA A 471 26.55 9.84 -10.23
N GLN A 472 27.11 8.65 -10.01
CA GLN A 472 28.23 8.13 -10.79
C GLN A 472 27.76 7.28 -11.97
N VAL A 473 26.64 6.58 -11.81
CA VAL A 473 26.04 5.78 -12.88
C VAL A 473 24.54 5.59 -12.66
N ALA A 474 23.79 5.58 -13.76
CA ALA A 474 22.38 5.19 -13.78
C ALA A 474 22.23 3.86 -14.52
N PHE A 475 21.45 2.95 -13.94
CA PHE A 475 21.02 1.70 -14.55
C PHE A 475 19.53 1.79 -14.85
N LEU A 476 19.16 1.66 -16.11
CA LEU A 476 17.78 1.67 -16.57
C LEU A 476 17.31 0.23 -16.80
N LEU A 477 16.15 -0.10 -16.28
CA LEU A 477 15.52 -1.41 -16.41
C LEU A 477 14.27 -1.33 -17.27
N ASN A 478 13.93 -2.44 -17.92
CA ASN A 478 12.58 -2.71 -18.37
C ASN A 478 11.70 -3.15 -17.18
N ALA A 479 10.40 -2.88 -17.25
CA ALA A 479 9.47 -3.34 -16.23
C ALA A 479 9.36 -4.87 -16.24
N CYS A 480 9.23 -5.49 -15.07
CA CYS A 480 8.84 -6.88 -14.97
C CYS A 480 7.39 -7.06 -15.44
N SER A 481 7.06 -8.27 -15.90
CA SER A 481 5.71 -8.58 -16.32
C SER A 481 4.80 -8.93 -15.14
N VAL A 482 3.49 -8.84 -15.36
CA VAL A 482 2.49 -9.30 -14.38
C VAL A 482 2.65 -10.81 -14.11
N ASP A 483 2.92 -11.60 -15.14
CA ASP A 483 3.11 -13.05 -15.00
C ASP A 483 4.38 -13.39 -14.20
N GLN A 484 5.49 -12.66 -14.38
CA GLN A 484 6.69 -12.82 -13.54
C GLN A 484 6.38 -12.50 -12.07
N THR A 485 5.71 -11.38 -11.81
CA THR A 485 5.33 -10.99 -10.44
C THR A 485 4.39 -12.03 -9.80
N TRP A 486 3.42 -12.51 -10.56
CA TRP A 486 2.48 -13.55 -10.12
C TRP A 486 3.20 -14.87 -9.79
N ASN A 487 4.06 -15.35 -10.67
CA ASN A 487 4.76 -16.62 -10.50
C ASN A 487 5.71 -16.59 -9.30
N ILE A 488 6.48 -15.52 -9.11
CA ILE A 488 7.35 -15.33 -7.93
C ILE A 488 6.51 -15.33 -6.64
N ALA A 489 5.46 -14.54 -6.59
CA ALA A 489 4.65 -14.45 -5.38
C ALA A 489 4.00 -15.81 -5.03
N THR A 490 3.40 -16.49 -6.02
CA THR A 490 2.67 -17.75 -5.77
C THR A 490 3.57 -18.96 -5.55
N SER A 491 4.88 -18.86 -5.87
CA SER A 491 5.89 -19.85 -5.47
C SER A 491 6.34 -19.67 -4.01
N GLY A 492 5.92 -18.59 -3.34
CA GLY A 492 6.36 -18.23 -1.99
C GLY A 492 7.69 -17.48 -1.94
N GLU A 493 8.23 -17.11 -3.10
CA GLU A 493 9.44 -16.30 -3.21
C GLU A 493 9.10 -14.79 -3.23
N VAL A 494 10.11 -13.95 -3.03
CA VAL A 494 9.97 -12.51 -3.04
C VAL A 494 11.02 -11.86 -3.94
N MET A 495 10.66 -10.73 -4.52
CA MET A 495 11.53 -9.90 -5.35
C MET A 495 12.30 -8.90 -4.49
N PRO A 496 13.44 -8.37 -4.96
CA PRO A 496 14.07 -7.21 -4.34
C PRO A 496 13.10 -6.03 -4.18
N GLN A 497 13.39 -5.15 -3.24
CA GLN A 497 12.56 -3.95 -3.03
C GLN A 497 12.49 -3.07 -4.28
N LYS A 498 11.35 -2.41 -4.47
CA LYS A 498 11.11 -1.53 -5.62
C LYS A 498 11.26 -2.24 -6.98
N SER A 499 10.90 -3.51 -7.04
CA SER A 499 10.89 -4.30 -8.29
C SER A 499 9.67 -4.01 -9.14
N THR A 500 8.57 -3.60 -8.53
CA THR A 500 7.30 -3.28 -9.20
C THR A 500 6.83 -1.89 -8.86
N ASP A 501 6.29 -1.18 -9.83
CA ASP A 501 5.54 0.05 -9.64
C ASP A 501 4.24 -0.03 -10.43
N PHE A 502 3.21 -0.60 -9.80
CA PHE A 502 1.89 -0.69 -10.39
C PHE A 502 1.29 0.70 -10.58
N PHE A 503 0.98 1.03 -11.83
CA PHE A 503 0.46 2.33 -12.23
C PHE A 503 -0.94 2.20 -12.86
N PRO A 504 -1.83 3.19 -12.64
CA PRO A 504 -1.72 4.28 -11.66
C PRO A 504 -1.92 3.78 -10.21
N LYS A 505 -1.62 4.63 -9.22
CA LYS A 505 -1.90 4.29 -7.82
C LYS A 505 -3.40 4.37 -7.54
N LEU A 506 -3.86 3.64 -6.52
CA LEU A 506 -5.25 3.70 -6.08
C LEU A 506 -5.47 4.96 -5.23
N MET A 507 -6.54 5.71 -5.47
CA MET A 507 -6.87 6.91 -4.68
C MET A 507 -7.29 6.53 -3.26
N SER A 508 -6.75 7.21 -2.26
CA SER A 508 -7.24 7.15 -0.88
C SER A 508 -8.52 7.96 -0.72
N GLY A 509 -9.47 7.44 0.06
CA GLY A 509 -10.73 8.09 0.39
C GLY A 509 -11.87 7.94 -0.62
N ILE A 510 -11.65 7.32 -1.79
CA ILE A 510 -12.74 7.08 -2.75
C ILE A 510 -13.82 6.18 -2.16
N THR A 511 -13.41 5.27 -1.30
CA THR A 511 -14.21 4.52 -0.32
C THR A 511 -13.42 4.45 0.98
N MET A 512 -14.10 4.35 2.12
CA MET A 512 -13.51 4.11 3.43
C MET A 512 -14.27 2.99 4.11
N TYR A 513 -13.57 2.16 4.90
CA TYR A 513 -14.14 0.99 5.55
C TYR A 513 -13.85 1.04 7.04
N ARG A 514 -14.91 1.13 7.86
CA ARG A 514 -14.83 1.14 9.33
C ARG A 514 -14.79 -0.28 9.88
N VAL A 515 -13.80 -0.56 10.75
CA VAL A 515 -13.55 -1.88 11.33
C VAL A 515 -13.75 -1.91 12.83
#